data_3cba418e6ae7be27859cf62b53e9cfd4
#
_entry.id   3cba418e6ae7be27859cf62b53e9cfd4
#
_cell.length_a   1.000
_cell.length_b   1.000
_cell.length_c   1.000
_cell.angle_alpha   90.00
_cell.angle_beta   90.00
_cell.angle_gamma   90.00
#
_symmetry.space_group_name_H-M   'P 1'
#
loop_
_entity.id
_entity.type
_entity.pdbx_description
1 polymer ?
#
loop_
_entity_poly.entity_id
_entity_poly.type
_entity_poly.pdbx_seq_one_letter_code
_entity_poly.pdbx_strand_id
1 'polypeptide(L)'
;MERVERSAIRVEPFSSYLERRRTGPIFPVVTAGGFVFVSGLPPFDPATGEASRRPFREQAQITLEQMKRCLEAAGSSLERVVECNIYCTDAARFDEFNEVFARYFPSGSPARIFLCVGAFPGSFDLEVDCIAVL
;
A
#
# COMPACT_ATOMS: atom_id res chain seq x y z
N MET A 1 -16.37 10.69 27.72
CA MET A 1 -15.31 10.30 26.75
C MET A 1 -15.89 10.22 25.36
N GLU A 2 -15.36 10.97 24.44
CA GLU A 2 -15.79 10.87 23.04
C GLU A 2 -15.42 9.51 22.44
N ARG A 3 -16.36 8.96 21.67
CA ARG A 3 -16.12 7.74 20.94
C ARG A 3 -15.34 8.04 19.68
N VAL A 4 -14.19 7.40 19.51
CA VAL A 4 -13.44 7.48 18.26
C VAL A 4 -14.09 6.56 17.22
N GLU A 5 -14.46 7.13 16.09
CA GLU A 5 -15.07 6.39 15.00
C GLU A 5 -14.08 6.22 13.85
N ARG A 6 -14.24 5.12 13.13
CA ARG A 6 -13.47 4.89 11.91
C ARG A 6 -14.28 5.33 10.69
N SER A 7 -13.58 5.84 9.70
CA SER A 7 -14.14 6.13 8.38
C SER A 7 -13.42 5.30 7.32
N ALA A 8 -14.19 4.60 6.50
CA ALA A 8 -13.68 3.78 5.43
C ALA A 8 -13.76 4.54 4.12
N ILE A 9 -12.70 4.50 3.32
CA ILE A 9 -12.56 5.28 2.08
C ILE A 9 -12.41 4.35 0.89
N ARG A 10 -13.26 4.53 -0.11
CA ARG A 10 -13.14 3.83 -1.39
C ARG A 10 -12.06 4.49 -2.24
N VAL A 11 -11.26 3.67 -2.88
CA VAL A 11 -10.24 4.14 -3.83
C VAL A 11 -10.36 3.31 -5.11
N GLU A 12 -10.84 3.93 -6.17
CA GLU A 12 -11.00 3.25 -7.45
C GLU A 12 -9.69 3.24 -8.25
N PRO A 13 -9.42 2.20 -9.04
CA PRO A 13 -10.29 1.04 -9.34
C PRO A 13 -10.19 -0.11 -8.32
N PHE A 14 -9.36 0.02 -7.30
CA PHE A 14 -9.02 -1.07 -6.37
C PHE A 14 -10.23 -1.58 -5.58
N SER A 15 -11.06 -0.68 -5.07
CA SER A 15 -12.23 -1.05 -4.29
C SER A 15 -13.18 -1.93 -5.11
N SER A 16 -13.53 -1.52 -6.31
CA SER A 16 -14.40 -2.30 -7.18
C SER A 16 -13.81 -3.65 -7.58
N TYR A 17 -12.51 -3.69 -7.88
CA TYR A 17 -11.83 -4.93 -8.21
C TYR A 17 -11.85 -5.91 -7.03
N LEU A 18 -11.50 -5.44 -5.84
CA LEU A 18 -11.45 -6.27 -4.64
C LEU A 18 -12.85 -6.79 -4.24
N GLU A 19 -13.87 -5.97 -4.38
CA GLU A 19 -15.26 -6.37 -4.10
C GLU A 19 -15.76 -7.47 -5.02
N ARG A 20 -15.32 -7.50 -6.27
CA ARG A 20 -15.65 -8.59 -7.20
C ARG A 20 -15.01 -9.92 -6.81
N ARG A 21 -13.90 -9.88 -6.07
CA ARG A 21 -13.14 -11.07 -5.68
C ARG A 21 -13.45 -11.56 -4.27
N ARG A 22 -14.09 -10.76 -3.46
CA ARG A 22 -14.36 -11.06 -2.04
C ARG A 22 -15.83 -10.82 -1.72
N THR A 23 -16.24 -11.33 -0.59
CA THR A 23 -17.58 -11.08 -0.07
C THR A 23 -17.56 -9.81 0.75
N GLY A 24 -18.46 -8.88 0.43
CA GLY A 24 -18.64 -7.64 1.15
C GLY A 24 -17.77 -6.48 0.66
N PRO A 25 -18.03 -5.28 1.16
CA PRO A 25 -17.30 -4.08 0.74
C PRO A 25 -15.85 -4.09 1.22
N ILE A 26 -14.95 -3.63 0.36
CA ILE A 26 -13.51 -3.54 0.62
C ILE A 26 -13.08 -2.09 0.52
N PHE A 27 -12.43 -1.61 1.58
CA PHE A 27 -11.91 -0.25 1.64
C PHE A 27 -10.40 -0.32 1.87
N PRO A 28 -9.59 0.13 0.91
CA PRO A 28 -8.13 0.09 1.08
C PRO A 28 -7.60 1.11 2.08
N VAL A 29 -8.42 2.06 2.50
CA VAL A 29 -8.04 3.10 3.46
C VAL A 29 -9.11 3.22 4.55
N VAL A 30 -8.64 3.30 5.79
CA VAL A 30 -9.48 3.58 6.96
C VAL A 30 -8.82 4.69 7.77
N THR A 31 -9.60 5.67 8.20
CA THR A 31 -9.10 6.73 9.09
C THR A 31 -9.75 6.61 10.46
N ALA A 32 -9.00 6.91 11.50
CA ALA A 32 -9.50 6.96 12.88
C ALA A 32 -8.51 7.75 13.75
N GLY A 33 -9.02 8.62 14.60
CA GLY A 33 -8.20 9.31 15.60
C GLY A 33 -7.05 10.14 15.06
N GLY A 34 -7.17 10.70 13.86
CA GLY A 34 -6.11 11.45 13.21
C GLY A 34 -5.09 10.59 12.47
N PHE A 35 -5.29 9.28 12.42
CA PHE A 35 -4.45 8.34 11.69
C PHE A 35 -5.11 7.86 10.41
N VAL A 36 -4.27 7.52 9.45
CA VAL A 36 -4.67 6.90 8.19
C VAL A 36 -4.01 5.53 8.10
N PHE A 37 -4.82 4.50 7.91
CA PHE A 37 -4.37 3.13 7.76
C PHE A 37 -4.58 2.70 6.30
N VAL A 38 -3.49 2.41 5.61
CA VAL A 38 -3.54 1.91 4.24
C VAL A 38 -3.32 0.41 4.26
N SER A 39 -4.25 -0.32 3.65
CA SER A 39 -4.22 -1.77 3.53
C SER A 39 -2.99 -2.26 2.79
N GLY A 40 -2.56 -3.49 3.03
CA GLY A 40 -1.58 -4.17 2.20
C GLY A 40 -2.10 -4.30 0.78
N LEU A 41 -1.46 -3.58 -0.15
CA LEU A 41 -1.86 -3.56 -1.55
C LEU A 41 -0.81 -4.25 -2.41
N PRO A 42 -1.22 -5.22 -3.25
CA PRO A 42 -0.37 -5.77 -4.29
C PRO A 42 -0.20 -4.77 -5.44
N PRO A 43 0.71 -5.03 -6.40
CA PRO A 43 0.94 -4.13 -7.53
C PRO A 43 -0.20 -4.22 -8.56
N PHE A 44 -1.31 -3.57 -8.30
CA PHE A 44 -2.44 -3.51 -9.20
C PHE A 44 -2.14 -2.72 -10.46
N ASP A 45 -2.63 -3.20 -11.60
CA ASP A 45 -2.65 -2.39 -12.82
C ASP A 45 -3.53 -1.15 -12.60
N PRO A 46 -3.00 0.07 -12.80
CA PRO A 46 -3.77 1.28 -12.52
C PRO A 46 -4.97 1.48 -13.46
N ALA A 47 -4.99 0.82 -14.62
CA ALA A 47 -6.12 0.92 -15.55
C ALA A 47 -7.26 -0.06 -15.21
N THR A 48 -6.92 -1.26 -14.72
CA THR A 48 -7.90 -2.33 -14.50
C THR A 48 -8.13 -2.66 -13.03
N GLY A 49 -7.17 -2.33 -12.15
CA GLY A 49 -7.17 -2.75 -10.76
C GLY A 49 -6.75 -4.20 -10.55
N GLU A 50 -6.31 -4.90 -11.59
CA GLU A 50 -5.88 -6.29 -11.51
C GLU A 50 -4.40 -6.41 -11.18
N ALA A 51 -4.05 -7.33 -10.27
CA ALA A 51 -2.66 -7.66 -9.98
C ALA A 51 -2.16 -8.67 -11.01
N SER A 52 -1.00 -8.37 -11.60
CA SER A 52 -0.34 -9.27 -12.53
C SER A 52 1.17 -9.26 -12.29
N ARG A 53 1.84 -10.38 -12.61
CA ARG A 53 3.27 -10.47 -12.45
C ARG A 53 3.96 -9.59 -13.49
N ARG A 54 4.82 -8.71 -13.00
CA ARG A 54 5.65 -7.78 -13.79
C ARG A 54 7.08 -7.85 -13.27
N PRO A 55 8.06 -7.28 -13.98
CA PRO A 55 9.40 -7.10 -13.41
C PRO A 55 9.33 -6.45 -12.03
N PHE A 56 10.16 -6.90 -11.11
CA PHE A 56 10.05 -6.50 -9.70
C PHE A 56 10.12 -4.98 -9.49
N ARG A 57 11.03 -4.29 -10.18
CA ARG A 57 11.12 -2.82 -10.09
C ARG A 57 9.81 -2.13 -10.45
N GLU A 58 9.13 -2.64 -11.45
CA GLU A 58 7.83 -2.13 -11.88
C GLU A 58 6.75 -2.41 -10.83
N GLN A 59 6.76 -3.59 -10.23
CA GLN A 59 5.87 -3.92 -9.11
C GLN A 59 6.06 -2.94 -7.94
N ALA A 60 7.30 -2.63 -7.58
CA ALA A 60 7.63 -1.70 -6.51
C ALA A 60 7.10 -0.29 -6.82
N GLN A 61 7.32 0.21 -8.04
CA GLN A 61 6.84 1.52 -8.47
C GLN A 61 5.31 1.60 -8.42
N ILE A 62 4.62 0.60 -8.95
CA ILE A 62 3.16 0.54 -8.96
C ILE A 62 2.62 0.53 -7.53
N THR A 63 3.17 -0.31 -6.66
CA THR A 63 2.71 -0.45 -5.28
C THR A 63 2.87 0.85 -4.49
N LEU A 64 4.01 1.51 -4.61
CA LEU A 64 4.25 2.79 -3.92
C LEU A 64 3.40 3.93 -4.49
N GLU A 65 3.19 3.94 -5.79
CA GLU A 65 2.29 4.92 -6.43
C GLU A 65 0.84 4.75 -5.97
N GLN A 66 0.40 3.50 -5.79
CA GLN A 66 -0.94 3.21 -5.26
C GLN A 66 -1.08 3.62 -3.79
N MET A 67 -0.05 3.37 -3.00
CA MET A 67 -0.02 3.82 -1.61
C MET A 67 -0.18 5.34 -1.54
N LYS A 68 0.53 6.07 -2.39
CA LYS A 68 0.40 7.52 -2.53
C LYS A 68 -1.03 7.92 -2.87
N ARG A 69 -1.66 7.26 -3.85
CA ARG A 69 -3.03 7.52 -4.25
C ARG A 69 -4.01 7.28 -3.09
N CYS A 70 -3.83 6.22 -2.33
CA CYS A 70 -4.65 5.92 -1.17
C CYS A 70 -4.52 6.99 -0.08
N LEU A 71 -3.30 7.43 0.21
CA LEU A 71 -3.04 8.50 1.17
C LEU A 71 -3.70 9.82 0.74
N GLU A 72 -3.56 10.20 -0.51
CA GLU A 72 -4.16 11.41 -1.05
C GLU A 72 -5.69 11.37 -1.01
N ALA A 73 -6.29 10.22 -1.28
CA ALA A 73 -7.74 10.03 -1.16
C ALA A 73 -8.25 10.25 0.27
N ALA A 74 -7.40 10.03 1.27
CA ALA A 74 -7.72 10.26 2.67
C ALA A 74 -7.37 11.68 3.15
N GLY A 75 -6.79 12.52 2.28
CA GLY A 75 -6.32 13.86 2.66
C GLY A 75 -4.94 13.87 3.33
N SER A 76 -4.18 12.79 3.20
CA SER A 76 -2.81 12.67 3.71
C SER A 76 -1.78 12.72 2.56
N SER A 77 -0.56 12.32 2.81
CA SER A 77 0.51 12.29 1.82
C SER A 77 1.62 11.34 2.23
N LEU A 78 2.54 11.04 1.29
CA LEU A 78 3.73 10.22 1.59
C LEU A 78 4.59 10.82 2.71
N GLU A 79 4.70 12.13 2.78
CA GLU A 79 5.48 12.84 3.80
C GLU A 79 4.91 12.66 5.21
N ARG A 80 3.66 12.25 5.31
CA ARG A 80 2.96 12.04 6.58
C ARG A 80 2.93 10.58 7.01
N VAL A 81 3.57 9.69 6.26
CA VAL A 81 3.69 8.28 6.62
C VAL A 81 4.62 8.15 7.82
N VAL A 82 4.16 7.48 8.87
CA VAL A 82 4.94 7.26 10.10
C VAL A 82 5.50 5.86 10.18
N GLU A 83 4.83 4.88 9.57
CA GLU A 83 5.28 3.50 9.52
C GLU A 83 4.91 2.87 8.18
N CYS A 84 5.82 2.08 7.62
CA CYS A 84 5.62 1.37 6.37
C CYS A 84 6.15 -0.06 6.52
N ASN A 85 5.32 -1.05 6.17
CA ASN A 85 5.68 -2.45 6.22
C ASN A 85 5.77 -3.01 4.81
N ILE A 86 6.89 -3.63 4.49
CA ILE A 86 7.17 -4.20 3.18
C ILE A 86 7.24 -5.72 3.30
N TYR A 87 6.47 -6.41 2.48
CA TYR A 87 6.41 -7.87 2.42
C TYR A 87 6.83 -8.30 1.01
N CYS A 88 7.82 -9.18 0.92
CA CYS A 88 8.40 -9.61 -0.34
C CYS A 88 8.66 -11.12 -0.33
N THR A 89 8.55 -11.77 -1.49
CA THR A 89 8.80 -13.20 -1.61
C THR A 89 10.29 -13.55 -1.73
N ASP A 90 11.16 -12.56 -1.96
CA ASP A 90 12.59 -12.79 -2.23
C ASP A 90 13.47 -11.73 -1.54
N ALA A 91 14.29 -12.17 -0.58
CA ALA A 91 15.22 -11.30 0.12
C ALA A 91 16.26 -10.63 -0.80
N ALA A 92 16.57 -11.24 -1.93
CA ALA A 92 17.51 -10.68 -2.90
C ALA A 92 17.00 -9.39 -3.57
N ARG A 93 15.71 -9.08 -3.43
CA ARG A 93 15.10 -7.85 -3.95
C ARG A 93 15.22 -6.64 -3.05
N PHE A 94 15.85 -6.79 -1.89
CA PHE A 94 15.97 -5.72 -0.89
C PHE A 94 16.60 -4.45 -1.44
N ASP A 95 17.75 -4.57 -2.11
CA ASP A 95 18.47 -3.40 -2.64
C ASP A 95 17.70 -2.72 -3.77
N GLU A 96 17.12 -3.48 -4.69
CA GLU A 96 16.30 -2.95 -5.78
C GLU A 96 15.06 -2.22 -5.25
N PHE A 97 14.40 -2.80 -4.25
CA PHE A 97 13.27 -2.13 -3.59
C PHE A 97 13.70 -0.80 -2.96
N ASN A 98 14.81 -0.79 -2.25
CA ASN A 98 15.31 0.41 -1.57
C ASN A 98 15.63 1.55 -2.55
N GLU A 99 16.11 1.26 -3.74
CA GLU A 99 16.34 2.26 -4.78
C GLU A 99 15.03 2.93 -5.21
N VAL A 100 13.97 2.14 -5.39
CA VAL A 100 12.65 2.67 -5.76
C VAL A 100 12.05 3.45 -4.59
N PHE A 101 12.11 2.88 -3.39
CA PHE A 101 11.57 3.49 -2.17
C PHE A 101 12.16 4.88 -1.91
N ALA A 102 13.46 5.04 -2.11
CA ALA A 102 14.14 6.32 -1.91
C ALA A 102 13.60 7.45 -2.79
N ARG A 103 13.05 7.13 -3.96
CA ARG A 103 12.45 8.11 -4.86
C ARG A 103 11.13 8.66 -4.33
N TYR A 104 10.41 7.85 -3.56
CA TYR A 104 9.13 8.23 -2.94
C TYR A 104 9.32 8.90 -1.58
N PHE A 105 10.44 8.67 -0.93
CA PHE A 105 10.77 9.25 0.38
C PHE A 105 12.14 9.95 0.35
N PRO A 106 12.28 11.01 -0.48
CA PRO A 106 13.58 11.69 -0.64
C PRO A 106 14.04 12.47 0.59
N SER A 107 13.12 12.89 1.46
CA SER A 107 13.44 13.67 2.66
C SER A 107 13.69 12.81 3.89
N GLY A 108 13.63 11.49 3.77
CA GLY A 108 13.84 10.55 4.85
C GLY A 108 12.77 9.47 4.88
N SER A 109 13.15 8.32 5.41
CA SER A 109 12.27 7.15 5.51
C SER A 109 11.39 7.24 6.76
N PRO A 110 10.12 6.79 6.67
CA PRO A 110 9.35 6.46 7.87
C PRO A 110 9.98 5.27 8.60
N ALA A 111 9.52 4.99 9.81
CA ALA A 111 9.83 3.72 10.47
C ALA A 111 9.33 2.59 9.56
N ARG A 112 10.15 1.56 9.34
CA ARG A 112 9.76 0.49 8.40
C ARG A 112 10.36 -0.85 8.77
N ILE A 113 9.78 -1.91 8.19
CA ILE A 113 10.34 -3.24 8.20
C ILE A 113 10.24 -3.84 6.80
N PHE A 114 11.21 -4.64 6.40
CA PHE A 114 11.20 -5.44 5.19
C PHE A 114 11.19 -6.91 5.61
N LEU A 115 10.11 -7.63 5.29
CA LEU A 115 9.93 -9.02 5.66
C LEU A 115 9.84 -9.91 4.43
N CYS A 116 10.43 -11.09 4.52
CA CYS A 116 10.26 -12.12 3.52
C CYS A 116 9.09 -13.02 3.91
N VAL A 117 8.22 -13.29 2.95
CA VAL A 117 7.05 -14.17 3.09
C VAL A 117 7.13 -15.30 2.06
N GLY A 118 6.45 -16.42 2.32
CA GLY A 118 6.51 -17.59 1.43
C GLY A 118 5.81 -17.37 0.10
N ALA A 119 4.64 -16.76 0.10
CA ALA A 119 3.83 -16.51 -1.10
C ALA A 119 2.69 -15.57 -0.79
N PHE A 120 2.10 -15.01 -1.85
CA PHE A 120 0.86 -14.24 -1.79
C PHE A 120 -0.27 -14.99 -2.48
N PRO A 121 -1.53 -14.67 -2.17
CA PRO A 121 -2.68 -15.25 -2.89
C PRO A 121 -2.87 -14.58 -4.26
N GLY A 122 -1.85 -14.62 -5.11
CA GLY A 122 -1.85 -13.99 -6.43
C GLY A 122 -0.47 -14.02 -7.08
N SER A 123 -0.40 -13.55 -8.32
CA SER A 123 0.82 -13.57 -9.14
C SER A 123 1.63 -12.29 -8.98
N PHE A 124 2.12 -12.03 -7.79
CA PHE A 124 2.96 -10.87 -7.48
C PHE A 124 3.96 -11.23 -6.36
N ASP A 125 4.97 -10.41 -6.20
CA ASP A 125 6.11 -10.67 -5.31
C ASP A 125 6.21 -9.66 -4.15
N LEU A 126 5.30 -8.67 -4.09
CA LEU A 126 5.42 -7.55 -3.17
C LEU A 126 4.05 -7.06 -2.72
N GLU A 127 3.94 -6.76 -1.42
CA GLU A 127 2.86 -5.93 -0.85
C GLU A 127 3.47 -4.90 0.10
N VAL A 128 2.82 -3.76 0.21
CA VAL A 128 3.22 -2.70 1.15
C VAL A 128 1.97 -2.16 1.84
N ASP A 129 2.04 -2.00 3.15
CA ASP A 129 1.03 -1.27 3.91
C ASP A 129 1.67 -0.10 4.65
N CYS A 130 0.88 0.83 5.13
CA CYS A 130 1.42 1.93 5.92
C CYS A 130 0.40 2.53 6.89
N ILE A 131 0.94 3.26 7.86
CA ILE A 131 0.19 4.14 8.76
C ILE A 131 0.72 5.55 8.55
N ALA A 132 -0.19 6.50 8.39
CA ALA A 132 0.13 7.91 8.23
C ALA A 132 -0.70 8.76 9.19
N VAL A 133 -0.43 10.05 9.24
CA VAL A 133 -1.24 11.03 9.98
C VAL A 133 -1.96 11.95 9.01
N LEU A 134 -3.08 12.49 9.45
CA LEU A 134 -3.83 13.49 8.69
C LEU A 134 -3.19 14.88 8.77
#